data_7ebf6a200495f62b9098c6ef1dbc7a87
#
_entry.id   7ebf6a200495f62b9098c6ef1dbc7a87
#
_cell.length_a   1.000
_cell.length_b   1.000
_cell.length_c   1.000
_cell.angle_alpha   90.00
_cell.angle_beta   90.00
_cell.angle_gamma   90.00
#
_symmetry.space_group_name_H-M   'P 1'
#
loop_
_entity.id
_entity.type
_entity.pdbx_description
1 polymer ?
#
loop_
_entity_poly.entity_id
_entity_poly.type
_entity_poly.pdbx_seq_one_letter_code
_entity_poly.pdbx_strand_id
1 'polypeptide(L)'
;MKDFWDSILSFSQTTVKTVGQQFLKDFGSAQADEKDDGSLVTQSDNWADAEIRSAISSTFPSHGILSEEGEHVFPENEWCWVVDPLDATTNFARGIPIWGISLGLLYRGTPVFGCVHLPPVNQFFHGFYAGDLAGDNVLANMPQGAFLNNRPICPTADKMSGNHIFNLCSRSVGIGPHLPSKIRMLGMASYNFLTVASGVAMGGVEATPKIWDIAGSWVIVKAAGAVWLPLESQGIFPLEVGKNYGRISYPTLVMNRQELVSVFLPFVEAWKKKKMG
;
A
#
# COMPACT_ATOMS: atom_id res chain seq x y z
N MET A 1 3.63 26.61 2.48
CA MET A 1 3.03 25.29 2.86
C MET A 1 2.25 24.65 1.72
N LYS A 2 1.42 25.37 0.92
CA LYS A 2 0.79 24.78 -0.27
C LYS A 2 1.86 24.27 -1.24
N ASP A 3 2.90 25.04 -1.46
CA ASP A 3 4.04 24.68 -2.33
C ASP A 3 4.76 23.39 -1.88
N PHE A 4 4.76 23.07 -0.56
CA PHE A 4 5.35 21.84 -0.04
C PHE A 4 4.56 20.62 -0.52
N TRP A 5 3.24 20.61 -0.36
CA TRP A 5 2.40 19.46 -0.77
C TRP A 5 2.33 19.31 -2.29
N ASP A 6 2.33 20.41 -3.02
CA ASP A 6 2.43 20.41 -4.49
C ASP A 6 3.78 19.82 -4.93
N SER A 7 4.87 20.13 -4.21
CA SER A 7 6.20 19.57 -4.50
C SER A 7 6.26 18.06 -4.16
N ILE A 8 5.67 17.62 -3.04
CA ILE A 8 5.57 16.19 -2.67
C ILE A 8 4.82 15.42 -3.76
N LEU A 9 3.67 15.90 -4.21
CA LEU A 9 2.89 15.22 -5.25
C LEU A 9 3.63 15.19 -6.59
N SER A 10 4.17 16.34 -7.03
CA SER A 10 4.91 16.44 -8.31
C SER A 10 6.16 15.55 -8.31
N PHE A 11 6.94 15.58 -7.22
CA PHE A 11 8.09 14.71 -7.02
C PHE A 11 7.68 13.24 -7.13
N SER A 12 6.68 12.81 -6.36
CA SER A 12 6.22 11.42 -6.34
C SER A 12 5.74 10.97 -7.72
N GLN A 13 4.92 11.78 -8.40
CA GLN A 13 4.44 11.47 -9.76
C GLN A 13 5.59 11.31 -10.75
N THR A 14 6.57 12.19 -10.71
CA THR A 14 7.72 12.14 -11.61
C THR A 14 8.57 10.91 -11.34
N THR A 15 8.89 10.65 -10.08
CA THR A 15 9.74 9.53 -9.67
C THR A 15 9.11 8.19 -10.04
N VAL A 16 7.85 7.94 -9.64
CA VAL A 16 7.21 6.63 -9.93
C VAL A 16 6.93 6.43 -11.42
N LYS A 17 6.70 7.50 -12.20
CA LYS A 17 6.57 7.40 -13.66
C LYS A 17 7.89 7.06 -14.33
N THR A 18 8.99 7.68 -13.92
CA THR A 18 10.33 7.40 -14.46
C THR A 18 10.73 5.96 -14.21
N VAL A 19 10.60 5.49 -12.98
CA VAL A 19 10.87 4.09 -12.60
C VAL A 19 9.92 3.13 -13.35
N GLY A 20 8.62 3.46 -13.39
CA GLY A 20 7.62 2.66 -14.09
C GLY A 20 7.88 2.51 -15.59
N GLN A 21 8.41 3.53 -16.25
CA GLN A 21 8.79 3.46 -17.67
C GLN A 21 9.97 2.48 -17.91
N GLN A 22 10.93 2.40 -16.98
CA GLN A 22 12.00 1.42 -17.07
C GLN A 22 11.46 0.01 -16.80
N PHE A 23 10.64 -0.16 -15.77
CA PHE A 23 10.01 -1.44 -15.48
C PHE A 23 9.20 -2.00 -16.64
N LEU A 24 8.49 -1.17 -17.41
CA LEU A 24 7.75 -1.62 -18.60
C LEU A 24 8.66 -2.21 -19.68
N LYS A 25 9.95 -1.84 -19.74
CA LYS A 25 10.93 -2.43 -20.68
C LYS A 25 11.41 -3.80 -20.20
N ASP A 26 11.53 -3.97 -18.87
CA ASP A 26 12.06 -5.18 -18.24
C ASP A 26 10.96 -6.23 -17.96
N PHE A 27 9.69 -5.81 -17.98
CA PHE A 27 8.53 -6.61 -17.65
C PHE A 27 8.41 -7.88 -18.50
N GLY A 28 8.24 -9.02 -17.84
CA GLY A 28 8.10 -10.32 -18.46
C GLY A 28 9.41 -10.94 -18.96
N SER A 29 10.56 -10.24 -18.82
CA SER A 29 11.89 -10.76 -19.15
C SER A 29 12.84 -10.81 -17.96
N ALA A 30 12.46 -10.24 -16.80
CA ALA A 30 13.28 -10.18 -15.61
C ALA A 30 13.51 -11.57 -15.01
N GLN A 31 14.78 -11.89 -14.70
CA GLN A 31 15.12 -13.03 -13.86
C GLN A 31 14.94 -12.62 -12.39
N ALA A 32 14.34 -13.51 -11.61
CA ALA A 32 14.11 -13.30 -10.20
C ALA A 32 14.91 -14.29 -9.36
N ASP A 33 15.54 -13.77 -8.32
CA ASP A 33 16.17 -14.56 -7.26
C ASP A 33 15.23 -14.68 -6.07
N GLU A 34 15.35 -15.75 -5.29
CA GLU A 34 14.55 -15.96 -4.08
C GLU A 34 15.31 -15.41 -2.86
N LYS A 35 14.64 -14.57 -2.07
CA LYS A 35 15.16 -14.06 -0.79
C LYS A 35 15.02 -15.12 0.31
N ASP A 36 15.70 -14.94 1.43
CA ASP A 36 15.68 -15.85 2.59
C ASP A 36 14.28 -16.06 3.19
N ASP A 37 13.36 -15.14 2.98
CA ASP A 37 11.96 -15.24 3.44
C ASP A 37 11.01 -15.87 2.40
N GLY A 38 11.55 -16.32 1.26
CA GLY A 38 10.84 -16.93 0.16
C GLY A 38 10.13 -15.93 -0.77
N SER A 39 10.33 -14.63 -0.59
CA SER A 39 9.90 -13.62 -1.56
C SER A 39 10.89 -13.55 -2.74
N LEU A 40 10.47 -12.95 -3.86
CA LEU A 40 11.31 -12.76 -5.03
C LEU A 40 11.90 -11.35 -5.05
N VAL A 41 13.08 -11.23 -5.63
CA VAL A 41 13.73 -9.97 -5.98
C VAL A 41 14.30 -10.06 -7.38
N THR A 42 14.24 -8.99 -8.14
CA THR A 42 14.90 -8.88 -9.45
C THR A 42 15.98 -7.79 -9.43
N GLN A 43 16.82 -7.76 -10.45
CA GLN A 43 17.76 -6.65 -10.62
C GLN A 43 17.03 -5.31 -10.77
N SER A 44 15.80 -5.34 -11.32
CA SER A 44 14.96 -4.15 -11.48
C SER A 44 14.50 -3.59 -10.13
N ASP A 45 14.20 -4.44 -9.11
CA ASP A 45 13.84 -3.99 -7.75
C ASP A 45 14.99 -3.20 -7.12
N ASN A 46 16.21 -3.76 -7.14
CA ASN A 46 17.40 -3.12 -6.58
C ASN A 46 17.75 -1.82 -7.31
N TRP A 47 17.63 -1.79 -8.64
CA TRP A 47 17.84 -0.58 -9.43
C TRP A 47 16.82 0.50 -9.05
N ALA A 48 15.53 0.14 -8.97
CA ALA A 48 14.47 1.08 -8.63
C ALA A 48 14.60 1.62 -7.20
N ASP A 49 14.99 0.77 -6.25
CA ASP A 49 15.28 1.21 -4.88
C ASP A 49 16.38 2.29 -4.88
N ALA A 50 17.49 2.03 -5.57
CA ALA A 50 18.59 2.99 -5.65
C ALA A 50 18.19 4.31 -6.29
N GLU A 51 17.41 4.28 -7.40
CA GLU A 51 16.91 5.47 -8.09
C GLU A 51 15.95 6.29 -7.21
N ILE A 52 14.97 5.62 -6.58
CA ILE A 52 13.99 6.28 -5.70
C ILE A 52 14.69 6.92 -4.50
N ARG A 53 15.61 6.20 -3.83
CA ARG A 53 16.36 6.71 -2.68
C ARG A 53 17.26 7.88 -3.06
N SER A 54 17.91 7.82 -4.21
CA SER A 54 18.73 8.92 -4.74
C SER A 54 17.87 10.16 -5.01
N ALA A 55 16.71 9.98 -5.64
CA ALA A 55 15.78 11.07 -5.92
C ALA A 55 15.27 11.73 -4.62
N ILE A 56 14.87 10.92 -3.62
CA ILE A 56 14.42 11.41 -2.31
C ILE A 56 15.54 12.19 -1.63
N SER A 57 16.74 11.62 -1.51
CA SER A 57 17.88 12.24 -0.80
C SER A 57 18.34 13.55 -1.46
N SER A 58 18.22 13.64 -2.78
CA SER A 58 18.56 14.85 -3.53
C SER A 58 17.53 15.96 -3.37
N THR A 59 16.23 15.59 -3.29
CA THR A 59 15.13 16.57 -3.23
C THR A 59 14.78 16.95 -1.79
N PHE A 60 14.83 15.97 -0.88
CA PHE A 60 14.45 16.09 0.54
C PHE A 60 15.57 15.56 1.44
N PRO A 61 16.73 16.23 1.52
CA PRO A 61 17.92 15.70 2.21
C PRO A 61 17.75 15.51 3.73
N SER A 62 16.72 16.12 4.34
CA SER A 62 16.40 15.95 5.75
C SER A 62 15.40 14.81 6.03
N HIS A 63 14.82 14.20 4.99
CA HIS A 63 13.88 13.10 5.17
C HIS A 63 14.62 11.76 5.35
N GLY A 64 14.10 10.91 6.24
CA GLY A 64 14.52 9.53 6.36
C GLY A 64 13.90 8.66 5.27
N ILE A 65 14.46 7.46 5.10
CA ILE A 65 13.95 6.47 4.13
C ILE A 65 13.98 5.09 4.80
N LEU A 66 12.86 4.39 4.73
CA LEU A 66 12.71 2.97 5.00
C LEU A 66 12.22 2.28 3.73
N SER A 67 12.95 1.29 3.22
CA SER A 67 12.65 0.66 1.95
C SER A 67 12.71 -0.85 2.04
N GLU A 68 11.90 -1.56 1.23
CA GLU A 68 11.91 -3.02 1.15
C GLU A 68 13.28 -3.60 0.80
N GLU A 69 13.99 -2.98 -0.16
CA GLU A 69 15.29 -3.47 -0.63
C GLU A 69 16.48 -2.78 0.06
N GLY A 70 16.20 -1.90 1.03
CA GLY A 70 17.20 -1.09 1.71
C GLY A 70 17.23 -1.31 3.22
N GLU A 71 17.32 -0.21 3.97
CA GLU A 71 17.34 -0.23 5.43
C GLU A 71 15.94 -0.44 6.00
N HIS A 72 15.81 -1.42 6.91
CA HIS A 72 14.52 -1.77 7.52
C HIS A 72 14.33 -1.17 8.93
N VAL A 73 15.31 -0.47 9.46
CA VAL A 73 15.20 0.22 10.75
C VAL A 73 14.59 1.59 10.54
N PHE A 74 13.49 1.89 11.25
CA PHE A 74 12.81 3.18 11.11
C PHE A 74 13.69 4.31 11.66
N PRO A 75 14.01 5.34 10.85
CA PRO A 75 14.95 6.39 11.22
C PRO A 75 14.34 7.42 12.17
N GLU A 76 15.21 8.26 12.77
CA GLU A 76 14.82 9.31 13.73
C GLU A 76 14.24 10.58 13.06
N ASN A 77 14.26 10.64 11.74
CA ASN A 77 13.82 11.83 11.00
C ASN A 77 12.33 12.13 11.24
N GLU A 78 11.98 13.42 11.37
CA GLU A 78 10.58 13.86 11.54
C GLU A 78 9.72 13.48 10.32
N TRP A 79 10.31 13.56 9.12
CA TRP A 79 9.73 13.11 7.86
C TRP A 79 10.44 11.85 7.38
N CYS A 80 9.70 10.82 7.02
CA CYS A 80 10.27 9.58 6.50
C CYS A 80 9.45 9.05 5.33
N TRP A 81 10.15 8.67 4.26
CA TRP A 81 9.57 7.92 3.15
C TRP A 81 9.61 6.42 3.45
N VAL A 82 8.48 5.75 3.25
CA VAL A 82 8.40 4.29 3.21
C VAL A 82 8.19 3.89 1.77
N VAL A 83 9.10 3.05 1.25
CA VAL A 83 9.22 2.74 -0.18
C VAL A 83 9.06 1.25 -0.42
N ASP A 84 8.18 0.90 -1.33
CA ASP A 84 8.15 -0.38 -2.01
C ASP A 84 8.47 -0.12 -3.49
N PRO A 85 9.68 -0.45 -3.94
CA PRO A 85 10.09 -0.17 -5.31
C PRO A 85 9.34 -1.01 -6.33
N LEU A 86 8.90 -2.23 -5.98
CA LEU A 86 8.13 -3.11 -6.85
C LEU A 86 7.18 -4.02 -6.07
N ASP A 87 6.02 -3.51 -5.67
CA ASP A 87 4.94 -4.34 -5.10
C ASP A 87 4.45 -5.35 -6.16
N ALA A 88 4.42 -6.61 -5.75
CA ALA A 88 4.10 -7.78 -6.57
C ALA A 88 5.21 -8.22 -7.53
N THR A 89 6.45 -8.33 -7.05
CA THR A 89 7.62 -8.85 -7.80
C THR A 89 7.33 -10.21 -8.47
N THR A 90 6.56 -11.08 -7.83
CA THR A 90 6.13 -12.36 -8.45
C THR A 90 5.31 -12.15 -9.72
N ASN A 91 4.35 -11.22 -9.71
CA ASN A 91 3.56 -10.90 -10.89
C ASN A 91 4.46 -10.32 -11.99
N PHE A 92 5.34 -9.40 -11.63
CA PHE A 92 6.30 -8.79 -12.55
C PHE A 92 7.17 -9.84 -13.25
N ALA A 93 7.83 -10.70 -12.47
CA ALA A 93 8.70 -11.75 -12.99
C ALA A 93 7.96 -12.80 -13.86
N ARG A 94 6.67 -13.00 -13.60
CA ARG A 94 5.83 -13.97 -14.34
C ARG A 94 5.04 -13.37 -15.49
N GLY A 95 5.20 -12.07 -15.79
CA GLY A 95 4.49 -11.41 -16.89
C GLY A 95 3.01 -11.15 -16.61
N ILE A 96 2.58 -11.12 -15.34
CA ILE A 96 1.22 -10.76 -14.96
C ILE A 96 1.15 -9.23 -14.80
N PRO A 97 0.31 -8.49 -15.53
CA PRO A 97 0.34 -7.02 -15.60
C PRO A 97 -0.36 -6.35 -14.41
N ILE A 98 -0.12 -6.84 -13.19
CA ILE A 98 -0.62 -6.28 -11.93
C ILE A 98 0.57 -6.18 -10.98
N TRP A 99 1.27 -5.08 -11.02
CA TRP A 99 2.40 -4.72 -10.19
C TRP A 99 2.56 -3.19 -10.18
N GLY A 100 3.27 -2.66 -9.20
CA GLY A 100 3.41 -1.22 -9.10
C GLY A 100 4.48 -0.77 -8.11
N ILE A 101 4.57 0.54 -7.95
CA ILE A 101 5.51 1.24 -7.07
C ILE A 101 4.71 1.94 -6.00
N SER A 102 5.05 1.75 -4.73
CA SER A 102 4.35 2.37 -3.59
C SER A 102 5.28 3.29 -2.80
N LEU A 103 4.84 4.54 -2.58
CA LEU A 103 5.51 5.51 -1.73
C LEU A 103 4.54 6.02 -0.66
N GLY A 104 4.96 5.98 0.60
CA GLY A 104 4.28 6.62 1.72
C GLY A 104 5.17 7.67 2.36
N LEU A 105 4.68 8.90 2.58
CA LEU A 105 5.36 9.91 3.39
C LEU A 105 4.75 9.95 4.77
N LEU A 106 5.60 9.72 5.78
CA LEU A 106 5.23 9.73 7.18
C LEU A 106 5.70 11.01 7.85
N TYR A 107 4.86 11.57 8.70
CA TYR A 107 5.20 12.63 9.64
C TYR A 107 5.17 12.06 11.06
N ARG A 108 6.31 12.10 11.75
CA ARG A 108 6.47 11.52 13.10
C ARG A 108 5.94 10.07 13.19
N GLY A 109 6.30 9.24 12.20
CA GLY A 109 5.92 7.83 12.16
C GLY A 109 4.49 7.53 11.67
N THR A 110 3.66 8.54 11.38
CA THR A 110 2.29 8.37 10.89
C THR A 110 2.19 8.77 9.42
N PRO A 111 1.67 7.90 8.52
CA PRO A 111 1.52 8.23 7.11
C PRO A 111 0.52 9.37 6.90
N VAL A 112 0.92 10.39 6.12
CA VAL A 112 0.09 11.56 5.82
C VAL A 112 -0.11 11.77 4.32
N PHE A 113 0.80 11.26 3.49
CA PHE A 113 0.67 11.21 2.04
C PHE A 113 1.03 9.80 1.55
N GLY A 114 0.36 9.35 0.52
CA GLY A 114 0.67 8.09 -0.14
C GLY A 114 0.41 8.15 -1.64
N CYS A 115 1.23 7.46 -2.42
CA CYS A 115 0.91 7.17 -3.80
C CYS A 115 1.30 5.74 -4.19
N VAL A 116 0.54 5.19 -5.13
CA VAL A 116 0.80 3.88 -5.74
C VAL A 116 0.59 4.02 -7.24
N HIS A 117 1.62 3.66 -8.02
CA HIS A 117 1.57 3.69 -9.48
C HIS A 117 1.62 2.29 -10.06
N LEU A 118 0.62 1.94 -10.89
CA LEU A 118 0.57 0.70 -11.64
C LEU A 118 0.81 0.99 -13.13
N PRO A 119 2.06 0.95 -13.62
CA PRO A 119 2.40 1.28 -14.99
C PRO A 119 1.64 0.45 -16.04
N PRO A 120 1.46 -0.89 -15.89
CA PRO A 120 0.84 -1.71 -16.93
C PRO A 120 -0.60 -1.33 -17.24
N VAL A 121 -1.32 -0.79 -16.26
CA VAL A 121 -2.73 -0.41 -16.39
C VAL A 121 -2.93 1.11 -16.36
N ASN A 122 -1.83 1.87 -16.36
CA ASN A 122 -1.82 3.34 -16.35
C ASN A 122 -2.68 3.95 -15.23
N GLN A 123 -2.55 3.39 -14.02
CA GLN A 123 -3.24 3.87 -12.83
C GLN A 123 -2.24 4.51 -11.87
N PHE A 124 -2.53 5.75 -11.46
CA PHE A 124 -1.80 6.46 -10.43
C PHE A 124 -2.77 6.86 -9.32
N PHE A 125 -2.67 6.15 -8.21
CA PHE A 125 -3.41 6.47 -6.99
C PHE A 125 -2.58 7.40 -6.12
N HIS A 126 -3.21 8.39 -5.51
CA HIS A 126 -2.60 9.18 -4.44
C HIS A 126 -3.63 9.68 -3.44
N GLY A 127 -3.18 10.03 -2.27
CA GLY A 127 -4.06 10.55 -1.23
C GLY A 127 -3.32 11.31 -0.16
N PHE A 128 -4.07 12.16 0.56
CA PHE A 128 -3.63 12.94 1.70
C PHE A 128 -4.61 12.74 2.85
N TYR A 129 -4.08 12.41 4.03
CA TYR A 129 -4.89 12.13 5.21
C TYR A 129 -4.15 12.54 6.48
N ALA A 130 -4.65 13.58 7.17
CA ALA A 130 -4.06 14.04 8.44
C ALA A 130 -4.49 13.18 9.64
N GLY A 131 -5.71 12.63 9.61
CA GLY A 131 -6.25 11.87 10.73
C GLY A 131 -6.16 12.61 12.06
N ASP A 132 -5.61 11.93 13.07
CA ASP A 132 -5.44 12.49 14.42
C ASP A 132 -4.40 13.63 14.49
N LEU A 133 -3.60 13.80 13.43
CA LEU A 133 -2.63 14.90 13.30
C LEU A 133 -3.23 16.18 12.69
N ALA A 134 -4.53 16.22 12.40
CA ALA A 134 -5.18 17.36 11.72
C ALA A 134 -5.04 18.70 12.48
N GLY A 135 -4.73 18.67 13.77
CA GLY A 135 -4.47 19.86 14.60
C GLY A 135 -3.03 20.38 14.55
N ASP A 136 -2.11 19.66 13.92
CA ASP A 136 -0.71 20.07 13.81
C ASP A 136 -0.56 21.19 12.76
N ASN A 137 0.09 22.29 13.15
CA ASN A 137 0.31 23.44 12.26
C ASN A 137 1.09 23.11 11.00
N VAL A 138 1.96 22.09 11.05
CA VAL A 138 2.73 21.62 9.89
C VAL A 138 1.83 21.02 8.82
N LEU A 139 0.69 20.43 9.21
CA LEU A 139 -0.28 19.81 8.33
C LEU A 139 -1.49 20.69 8.00
N ALA A 140 -1.57 21.90 8.55
CA ALA A 140 -2.76 22.78 8.50
C ALA A 140 -3.27 23.09 7.08
N ASN A 141 -2.38 23.09 6.06
CA ASN A 141 -2.74 23.36 4.65
C ASN A 141 -2.58 22.14 3.76
N MET A 142 -2.52 20.95 4.33
CA MET A 142 -2.43 19.71 3.57
C MET A 142 -3.73 19.49 2.79
N PRO A 143 -3.68 19.17 1.50
CA PRO A 143 -4.84 18.70 0.75
C PRO A 143 -5.46 17.49 1.46
N GLN A 144 -6.73 17.22 1.22
CA GLN A 144 -7.43 16.05 1.76
C GLN A 144 -8.07 15.28 0.62
N GLY A 145 -8.18 13.96 0.78
CA GLY A 145 -8.88 13.09 -0.16
C GLY A 145 -7.98 12.11 -0.89
N ALA A 146 -8.62 11.21 -1.62
CA ALA A 146 -7.99 10.16 -2.41
C ALA A 146 -8.35 10.31 -3.89
N PHE A 147 -7.41 9.98 -4.76
CA PHE A 147 -7.53 10.22 -6.20
C PHE A 147 -6.98 9.05 -7.01
N LEU A 148 -7.62 8.76 -8.13
CA LEU A 148 -7.10 7.90 -9.21
C LEU A 148 -6.97 8.74 -10.48
N ASN A 149 -5.76 8.85 -11.02
CA ASN A 149 -5.47 9.67 -12.20
C ASN A 149 -6.04 11.10 -12.05
N ASN A 150 -5.83 11.72 -10.89
CA ASN A 150 -6.31 13.04 -10.48
C ASN A 150 -7.85 13.20 -10.42
N ARG A 151 -8.61 12.09 -10.47
CA ARG A 151 -10.05 12.10 -10.23
C ARG A 151 -10.34 11.62 -8.82
N PRO A 152 -11.18 12.32 -8.05
CA PRO A 152 -11.55 11.87 -6.71
C PRO A 152 -12.14 10.44 -6.74
N ILE A 153 -11.79 9.63 -5.75
CA ILE A 153 -12.32 8.30 -5.55
C ILE A 153 -12.96 8.17 -4.18
N CYS A 154 -13.95 7.28 -4.08
CA CYS A 154 -14.56 6.86 -2.83
C CYS A 154 -15.03 5.41 -2.95
N PRO A 155 -15.22 4.71 -1.83
CA PRO A 155 -15.77 3.36 -1.81
C PRO A 155 -17.21 3.33 -2.38
N THR A 156 -17.60 2.19 -2.94
CA THR A 156 -18.99 2.03 -3.42
C THR A 156 -19.99 2.06 -2.27
N ALA A 157 -21.12 2.73 -2.48
CA ALA A 157 -22.25 2.73 -1.58
C ALA A 157 -23.29 1.63 -1.91
N ASP A 158 -23.03 0.79 -2.92
CA ASP A 158 -23.94 -0.24 -3.38
C ASP A 158 -24.32 -1.22 -2.25
N LYS A 159 -25.56 -1.71 -2.29
CA LYS A 159 -26.01 -2.78 -1.41
C LYS A 159 -25.22 -4.06 -1.74
N MET A 160 -24.74 -4.74 -0.71
CA MET A 160 -24.02 -6.00 -0.87
C MET A 160 -24.88 -7.02 -1.66
N SER A 161 -24.24 -7.67 -2.64
CA SER A 161 -24.83 -8.78 -3.39
C SER A 161 -23.74 -9.79 -3.77
N GLY A 162 -24.11 -11.00 -4.16
CA GLY A 162 -23.18 -12.03 -4.62
C GLY A 162 -22.41 -11.67 -5.89
N ASN A 163 -22.67 -10.52 -6.52
CA ASN A 163 -21.93 -10.04 -7.69
C ASN A 163 -20.78 -9.09 -7.34
N HIS A 164 -20.68 -8.64 -6.09
CA HIS A 164 -19.57 -7.82 -5.65
C HIS A 164 -18.29 -8.63 -5.46
N ILE A 165 -17.15 -7.93 -5.55
CA ILE A 165 -15.83 -8.51 -5.45
C ILE A 165 -15.31 -8.38 -4.02
N PHE A 166 -14.65 -9.44 -3.53
CA PHE A 166 -13.83 -9.43 -2.34
C PHE A 166 -12.44 -9.98 -2.69
N ASN A 167 -11.38 -9.27 -2.29
CA ASN A 167 -10.01 -9.65 -2.62
C ASN A 167 -9.40 -10.52 -1.53
N LEU A 168 -8.64 -11.54 -1.95
CA LEU A 168 -7.84 -12.39 -1.08
C LEU A 168 -6.40 -12.44 -1.59
N CYS A 169 -5.45 -12.58 -0.68
CA CYS A 169 -4.11 -13.03 -1.02
C CYS A 169 -4.05 -14.57 -1.03
N SER A 170 -2.97 -15.13 -1.59
CA SER A 170 -2.76 -16.57 -1.66
C SER A 170 -2.77 -17.25 -0.28
N ARG A 171 -2.34 -16.54 0.76
CA ARG A 171 -2.29 -17.05 2.14
C ARG A 171 -3.65 -16.99 2.86
N SER A 172 -4.61 -16.22 2.35
CA SER A 172 -5.97 -16.09 2.91
C SER A 172 -7.04 -16.84 2.10
N VAL A 173 -6.65 -17.59 1.07
CA VAL A 173 -7.57 -18.29 0.15
C VAL A 173 -8.58 -19.21 0.87
N GLY A 174 -8.22 -19.78 2.02
CA GLY A 174 -9.11 -20.62 2.82
C GLY A 174 -10.38 -19.92 3.36
N ILE A 175 -10.43 -18.60 3.31
CA ILE A 175 -11.64 -17.82 3.63
C ILE A 175 -12.68 -17.92 2.50
N GLY A 176 -12.20 -18.04 1.26
CA GLY A 176 -12.99 -17.86 0.03
C GLY A 176 -14.29 -18.66 -0.06
N PRO A 177 -14.31 -19.99 0.22
CA PRO A 177 -15.52 -20.81 0.04
C PRO A 177 -16.72 -20.36 0.88
N HIS A 178 -16.53 -19.52 1.88
CA HIS A 178 -17.54 -19.10 2.82
C HIS A 178 -18.02 -17.65 2.60
N LEU A 179 -17.36 -16.90 1.70
CA LEU A 179 -17.68 -15.48 1.49
C LEU A 179 -18.91 -15.30 0.60
N PRO A 180 -19.82 -14.38 0.95
CA PRO A 180 -21.01 -14.09 0.16
C PRO A 180 -20.72 -13.13 -1.02
N SER A 181 -19.62 -13.36 -1.74
CA SER A 181 -19.11 -12.46 -2.80
C SER A 181 -18.23 -13.21 -3.80
N LYS A 182 -17.98 -12.62 -4.95
CA LYS A 182 -17.01 -13.15 -5.94
C LYS A 182 -15.58 -12.85 -5.47
N ILE A 183 -14.72 -13.86 -5.51
CA ILE A 183 -13.34 -13.73 -5.07
C ILE A 183 -12.45 -13.27 -6.23
N ARG A 184 -11.47 -12.40 -5.90
CA ARG A 184 -10.32 -12.10 -6.75
C ARG A 184 -9.04 -12.26 -5.95
N MET A 185 -7.99 -12.69 -6.62
CA MET A 185 -6.62 -12.76 -6.11
C MET A 185 -5.73 -12.03 -7.11
N LEU A 186 -5.45 -10.76 -6.84
CA LEU A 186 -4.71 -9.89 -7.77
C LEU A 186 -3.20 -10.05 -7.62
N GLY A 187 -2.75 -10.58 -6.47
CA GLY A 187 -1.33 -10.84 -6.20
C GLY A 187 -0.50 -9.58 -5.92
N MET A 188 -1.15 -8.45 -5.61
CA MET A 188 -0.54 -7.18 -5.24
C MET A 188 -1.28 -6.62 -4.02
N ALA A 189 -0.61 -6.53 -2.88
CA ALA A 189 -1.24 -6.18 -1.62
C ALA A 189 -1.80 -4.76 -1.62
N SER A 190 -1.02 -3.78 -2.03
CA SER A 190 -1.47 -2.39 -2.09
C SER A 190 -2.67 -2.22 -3.04
N TYR A 191 -2.65 -2.89 -4.21
CA TYR A 191 -3.75 -2.78 -5.17
C TYR A 191 -5.04 -3.44 -4.68
N ASN A 192 -4.95 -4.56 -3.94
CA ASN A 192 -6.12 -5.15 -3.28
C ASN A 192 -6.83 -4.14 -2.38
N PHE A 193 -6.09 -3.35 -1.60
CA PHE A 193 -6.64 -2.27 -0.77
C PHE A 193 -7.20 -1.11 -1.61
N LEU A 194 -6.51 -0.70 -2.66
CA LEU A 194 -6.89 0.42 -3.51
C LEU A 194 -8.16 0.16 -4.34
N THR A 195 -8.43 -1.10 -4.71
CA THR A 195 -9.68 -1.46 -5.36
C THR A 195 -10.89 -1.26 -4.44
N VAL A 196 -10.72 -1.38 -3.12
CA VAL A 196 -11.77 -1.06 -2.14
C VAL A 196 -11.95 0.46 -2.04
N ALA A 197 -10.84 1.21 -1.94
CA ALA A 197 -10.86 2.66 -1.88
C ALA A 197 -11.52 3.31 -3.11
N SER A 198 -11.36 2.69 -4.28
CA SER A 198 -11.93 3.17 -5.56
C SER A 198 -13.33 2.62 -5.89
N GLY A 199 -13.93 1.84 -4.99
CA GLY A 199 -15.29 1.32 -5.15
C GLY A 199 -15.41 0.09 -6.07
N VAL A 200 -14.30 -0.51 -6.51
CA VAL A 200 -14.28 -1.71 -7.37
C VAL A 200 -14.57 -2.97 -6.54
N ALA A 201 -14.02 -3.07 -5.33
CA ALA A 201 -14.25 -4.18 -4.42
C ALA A 201 -14.99 -3.73 -3.16
N MET A 202 -15.76 -4.64 -2.55
CA MET A 202 -16.44 -4.40 -1.27
C MET A 202 -15.49 -4.52 -0.08
N GLY A 203 -14.47 -5.34 -0.21
CA GLY A 203 -13.45 -5.54 0.81
C GLY A 203 -12.29 -6.40 0.30
N GLY A 204 -11.31 -6.58 1.16
CA GLY A 204 -10.15 -7.42 0.91
C GLY A 204 -9.38 -7.76 2.18
N VAL A 205 -8.75 -8.94 2.19
CA VAL A 205 -7.89 -9.43 3.27
C VAL A 205 -6.51 -9.72 2.73
N GLU A 206 -5.51 -9.15 3.39
CA GLU A 206 -4.10 -9.48 3.22
C GLU A 206 -3.58 -10.11 4.52
N ALA A 207 -2.96 -11.27 4.39
CA ALA A 207 -2.51 -12.06 5.55
C ALA A 207 -1.11 -11.67 6.05
N THR A 208 -0.25 -11.19 5.17
CA THR A 208 1.16 -10.90 5.49
C THR A 208 1.71 -9.67 4.80
N PRO A 209 0.94 -8.57 4.65
CA PRO A 209 1.51 -7.37 4.04
C PRO A 209 2.58 -6.79 4.98
N LYS A 210 3.60 -6.21 4.39
CA LYS A 210 4.69 -5.52 5.08
C LYS A 210 4.36 -4.03 5.21
N ILE A 211 5.20 -3.30 5.94
CA ILE A 211 4.97 -1.88 6.16
C ILE A 211 5.03 -1.06 4.87
N TRP A 212 5.85 -1.45 3.92
CA TRP A 212 5.98 -0.80 2.62
C TRP A 212 4.80 -1.06 1.68
N ASP A 213 4.13 -2.22 1.76
CA ASP A 213 2.85 -2.49 1.07
C ASP A 213 1.72 -1.58 1.61
N ILE A 214 1.84 -1.21 2.89
CA ILE A 214 0.77 -0.55 3.65
C ILE A 214 0.89 0.97 3.61
N ALA A 215 2.07 1.54 3.84
CA ALA A 215 2.20 2.95 4.18
C ALA A 215 1.54 3.90 3.18
N GLY A 216 1.78 3.70 1.87
CA GLY A 216 1.15 4.49 0.82
C GLY A 216 -0.34 4.20 0.67
N SER A 217 -0.71 2.92 0.62
CA SER A 217 -2.09 2.48 0.40
C SER A 217 -3.01 2.81 1.58
N TRP A 218 -2.51 2.77 2.81
CA TRP A 218 -3.29 3.12 4.02
C TRP A 218 -3.82 4.56 3.97
N VAL A 219 -2.95 5.51 3.59
CA VAL A 219 -3.37 6.92 3.44
C VAL A 219 -4.50 7.06 2.45
N ILE A 220 -4.37 6.41 1.28
CA ILE A 220 -5.35 6.49 0.20
C ILE A 220 -6.68 5.88 0.64
N VAL A 221 -6.65 4.70 1.30
CA VAL A 221 -7.84 4.02 1.84
C VAL A 221 -8.55 4.88 2.88
N LYS A 222 -7.80 5.47 3.83
CA LYS A 222 -8.36 6.35 4.87
C LYS A 222 -8.91 7.64 4.28
N ALA A 223 -8.21 8.25 3.35
CA ALA A 223 -8.62 9.47 2.67
C ALA A 223 -9.86 9.27 1.77
N ALA A 224 -10.05 8.08 1.21
CA ALA A 224 -11.25 7.71 0.46
C ALA A 224 -12.49 7.47 1.37
N GLY A 225 -12.28 7.29 2.68
CA GLY A 225 -13.36 6.97 3.63
C GLY A 225 -13.65 5.47 3.79
N ALA A 226 -12.79 4.60 3.29
CA ALA A 226 -12.88 3.16 3.54
C ALA A 226 -12.39 2.79 4.94
N VAL A 227 -12.79 1.62 5.41
CA VAL A 227 -12.44 1.10 6.73
C VAL A 227 -11.18 0.27 6.64
N TRP A 228 -10.17 0.62 7.42
CA TRP A 228 -8.95 -0.14 7.61
C TRP A 228 -8.96 -0.79 8.98
N LEU A 229 -8.94 -2.11 9.03
CA LEU A 229 -8.99 -2.89 10.27
C LEU A 229 -7.76 -3.80 10.37
N PRO A 230 -6.78 -3.47 11.25
CA PRO A 230 -5.72 -4.40 11.62
C PRO A 230 -6.35 -5.66 12.25
N LEU A 231 -5.88 -6.85 11.87
CA LEU A 231 -6.38 -8.12 12.41
C LEU A 231 -5.59 -8.59 13.65
N GLU A 232 -4.57 -7.84 14.02
CA GLU A 232 -3.84 -7.99 15.28
C GLU A 232 -4.16 -6.84 16.23
N SER A 233 -3.98 -7.08 17.52
CA SER A 233 -4.43 -6.17 18.58
C SER A 233 -3.63 -4.87 18.70
N GLN A 234 -2.50 -4.74 18.01
CA GLN A 234 -1.68 -3.54 18.05
C GLN A 234 -1.96 -2.65 16.82
N GLY A 235 -2.05 -1.35 17.04
CA GLY A 235 -2.07 -0.36 15.98
C GLY A 235 -0.79 -0.43 15.13
N ILE A 236 -0.89 -0.09 13.84
CA ILE A 236 0.27 -0.11 12.94
C ILE A 236 1.09 1.17 13.11
N PHE A 237 0.43 2.29 13.22
CA PHE A 237 1.04 3.63 13.28
C PHE A 237 0.76 4.32 14.62
N PRO A 238 1.65 5.21 15.11
CA PRO A 238 2.93 5.63 14.47
C PRO A 238 4.00 4.55 14.51
N LEU A 239 4.94 4.56 13.54
CA LEU A 239 6.12 3.71 13.55
C LEU A 239 7.11 4.20 14.62
N GLU A 240 7.83 3.24 15.22
CA GLU A 240 8.75 3.47 16.33
C GLU A 240 10.19 3.61 15.83
N VAL A 241 10.84 4.70 16.22
CA VAL A 241 12.27 4.96 15.89
C VAL A 241 13.15 3.82 16.40
N GLY A 242 14.10 3.39 15.59
CA GLY A 242 15.04 2.32 15.90
C GLY A 242 14.49 0.90 15.80
N LYS A 243 13.19 0.73 15.52
CA LYS A 243 12.58 -0.58 15.33
C LYS A 243 12.80 -1.09 13.92
N ASN A 244 13.17 -2.39 13.82
CA ASN A 244 13.32 -3.07 12.55
C ASN A 244 11.98 -3.65 12.08
N TYR A 245 11.53 -3.25 10.90
CA TYR A 245 10.25 -3.63 10.30
C TYR A 245 10.34 -4.74 9.26
N GLY A 246 11.54 -5.19 8.90
CA GLY A 246 11.77 -6.14 7.81
C GLY A 246 11.04 -7.47 7.93
N ARG A 247 10.87 -7.99 9.15
CA ARG A 247 10.22 -9.29 9.41
C ARG A 247 8.78 -9.18 9.91
N ILE A 248 8.29 -7.98 10.18
CA ILE A 248 6.95 -7.77 10.73
C ILE A 248 5.93 -7.79 9.58
N SER A 249 4.84 -8.50 9.78
CA SER A 249 3.68 -8.50 8.87
C SER A 249 2.46 -7.96 9.61
N TYR A 250 1.55 -7.34 8.87
CA TYR A 250 0.38 -6.65 9.41
C TYR A 250 -0.92 -7.18 8.80
N PRO A 251 -1.40 -8.36 9.22
CA PRO A 251 -2.64 -8.91 8.72
C PRO A 251 -3.76 -7.87 8.78
N THR A 252 -4.43 -7.63 7.66
CA THR A 252 -5.34 -6.50 7.51
C THR A 252 -6.60 -6.89 6.75
N LEU A 253 -7.75 -6.42 7.22
CA LEU A 253 -9.02 -6.40 6.53
C LEU A 253 -9.34 -4.95 6.12
N VAL A 254 -9.62 -4.72 4.85
CA VAL A 254 -10.15 -3.43 4.36
C VAL A 254 -11.58 -3.64 3.87
N MET A 255 -12.49 -2.75 4.28
CA MET A 255 -13.89 -2.79 3.88
C MET A 255 -14.33 -1.43 3.35
N ASN A 256 -15.28 -1.43 2.42
CA ASN A 256 -15.80 -0.20 1.85
C ASN A 256 -16.62 0.64 2.87
N ARG A 257 -17.17 0.02 3.92
CA ARG A 257 -17.93 0.69 4.99
C ARG A 257 -17.98 -0.14 6.27
N GLN A 258 -18.21 0.52 7.39
CA GLN A 258 -18.13 -0.04 8.74
C GLN A 258 -19.16 -1.17 8.96
N GLU A 259 -20.38 -1.03 8.42
CA GLU A 259 -21.45 -2.01 8.63
C GLU A 259 -21.10 -3.40 8.07
N LEU A 260 -20.29 -3.46 7.02
CA LEU A 260 -19.87 -4.74 6.43
C LEU A 260 -18.75 -5.43 7.19
N VAL A 261 -18.03 -4.73 8.07
CA VAL A 261 -17.04 -5.36 8.94
C VAL A 261 -17.65 -6.50 9.75
N SER A 262 -18.83 -6.28 10.36
CA SER A 262 -19.54 -7.30 11.15
C SER A 262 -19.96 -8.52 10.33
N VAL A 263 -20.13 -8.37 9.01
CA VAL A 263 -20.49 -9.46 8.09
C VAL A 263 -19.28 -10.31 7.72
N PHE A 264 -18.13 -9.66 7.44
CA PHE A 264 -16.96 -10.35 6.88
C PHE A 264 -15.95 -10.78 7.95
N LEU A 265 -15.81 -10.04 9.04
CA LEU A 265 -14.84 -10.35 10.11
C LEU A 265 -14.99 -11.78 10.70
N PRO A 266 -16.20 -12.34 10.93
CA PRO A 266 -16.31 -13.71 11.42
C PRO A 266 -15.67 -14.77 10.52
N PHE A 267 -15.70 -14.60 9.21
CA PHE A 267 -15.04 -15.52 8.26
C PHE A 267 -13.51 -15.43 8.38
N VAL A 268 -12.99 -14.22 8.54
CA VAL A 268 -11.56 -13.97 8.71
C VAL A 268 -11.04 -14.54 10.03
N GLU A 269 -11.78 -14.35 11.14
CA GLU A 269 -11.43 -14.90 12.46
C GLU A 269 -11.49 -16.42 12.48
N ALA A 270 -12.50 -17.03 11.86
CA ALA A 270 -12.61 -18.47 11.75
C ALA A 270 -11.40 -19.07 10.99
N TRP A 271 -10.92 -18.41 9.94
CA TRP A 271 -9.73 -18.80 9.21
C TRP A 271 -8.45 -18.66 10.06
N LYS A 272 -8.27 -17.54 10.79
CA LYS A 272 -7.13 -17.35 11.70
C LYS A 272 -7.02 -18.48 12.72
N LYS A 273 -8.12 -18.85 13.36
CA LYS A 273 -8.15 -19.96 14.34
C LYS A 273 -7.71 -21.29 13.75
N LYS A 274 -8.09 -21.61 12.50
CA LYS A 274 -7.67 -22.85 11.82
C LYS A 274 -6.19 -22.90 11.46
N LYS A 275 -5.51 -21.75 11.36
CA LYS A 275 -4.09 -21.66 11.00
C LYS A 275 -3.17 -21.73 12.23
N MET A 276 -3.70 -21.44 13.41
CA MET A 276 -2.96 -21.40 14.68
C MET A 276 -3.17 -22.67 15.52
N GLY A 277 -4.06 -23.58 15.19
CA GLY A 277 -4.28 -24.90 15.76
C GLY A 277 -3.84 -26.00 14.80
#